data_c9e4f05098b5166bdd01bef97ca8598d
#
_entry.id   c9e4f05098b5166bdd01bef97ca8598d
#
_cell.length_a   1.000
_cell.length_b   1.000
_cell.length_c   1.000
_cell.angle_alpha   90.00
_cell.angle_beta   90.00
_cell.angle_gamma   90.00
#
_symmetry.space_group_name_H-M   'P 1'
#
loop_
_entity.id
_entity.type
_entity.pdbx_description
1 polymer ?
#
loop_
_entity_poly.entity_id
_entity_poly.type
_entity_poly.pdbx_seq_one_letter_code
_entity_poly.pdbx_strand_id
1 'polypeptide(L)'
;MEDRTFIRDYLEQFFDPVEPGSFYRAIFPAGELEEAGDHVNGTTGKYNAIAVELLPQSGKDQTKRADVKRYTVTDDLETLAVLLKSPNFIIMSPISYAGKSRQSKNARMIYALAIDLDGITEEHYLRDLLHQFKTEYLPTPTFLVWSGTGVHLYYQFEQPIPCFHNIVTQLANMKRDLTKRIWNGYVSEYAKHPQIESLFQGFRLVGGVTKGGNRTRAFSVGDPVSVEYLNGFVSKENQLERYTYKSKMTLESARKKYPEWYDKRITKKQPRGTWTANRAVFDWWRHKLMREITVGHRYYGVMVLAVYAKKCGISREELESCAFDLVSPLDSMTTDPGNPFTREDVLSALEMYNDNYITFPIDSISRLTDIYIEKNKRNHRRQALHLRLARANKAILKEEGELKSEGRPSKAEDVRRWRAMYPDGTVKDCAADLSISVRTVYRHWNQDSTPRA
;
A
#
# COMPACT_ATOMS: atom_id res chain seq x y z
N MET A 1 -1.20 -30.34 -1.88
CA MET A 1 -0.34 -30.04 -0.70
C MET A 1 -1.08 -30.63 0.48
N GLU A 2 -0.48 -31.55 1.18
CA GLU A 2 -1.08 -32.17 2.35
C GLU A 2 -1.09 -31.22 3.55
N ASP A 3 -2.16 -31.32 4.35
CA ASP A 3 -2.25 -30.57 5.59
C ASP A 3 -1.33 -31.15 6.66
N ARG A 4 -0.71 -30.29 7.45
CA ARG A 4 0.12 -30.65 8.60
C ARG A 4 -0.78 -30.77 9.84
N THR A 5 -1.46 -31.88 9.97
CA THR A 5 -2.43 -32.11 11.07
C THR A 5 -1.77 -32.13 12.44
N PHE A 6 -0.46 -32.50 12.53
CA PHE A 6 0.28 -32.48 13.77
C PHE A 6 0.25 -31.09 14.46
N ILE A 7 0.15 -30.00 13.67
CA ILE A 7 0.04 -28.63 14.21
C ILE A 7 -1.25 -28.49 15.03
N ARG A 8 -2.37 -28.93 14.45
CA ARG A 8 -3.66 -28.93 15.14
C ARG A 8 -3.60 -29.82 16.39
N ASP A 9 -3.11 -31.04 16.23
CA ASP A 9 -3.09 -32.05 17.29
C ASP A 9 -2.18 -31.64 18.44
N TYR A 10 -1.12 -30.88 18.16
CA TYR A 10 -0.26 -30.28 19.17
C TYR A 10 -0.96 -29.12 19.91
N LEU A 11 -1.61 -28.19 19.17
CA LEU A 11 -2.31 -27.06 19.79
C LEU A 11 -3.48 -27.51 20.66
N GLU A 12 -4.18 -28.59 20.31
CA GLU A 12 -5.27 -29.18 21.10
C GLU A 12 -4.82 -29.70 22.47
N GLN A 13 -3.52 -29.95 22.69
CA GLN A 13 -2.99 -30.35 24.01
C GLN A 13 -2.90 -29.18 24.99
N PHE A 14 -2.85 -27.94 24.51
CA PHE A 14 -2.59 -26.75 25.34
C PHE A 14 -3.75 -25.74 25.35
N PHE A 15 -4.62 -25.76 24.33
CA PHE A 15 -5.63 -24.74 24.14
C PHE A 15 -6.97 -25.34 23.76
N ASP A 16 -8.03 -24.72 24.26
CA ASP A 16 -9.39 -25.10 23.91
C ASP A 16 -9.74 -24.65 22.48
N PRO A 17 -10.34 -25.55 21.67
CA PRO A 17 -10.82 -25.17 20.36
C PRO A 17 -12.00 -24.20 20.44
N VAL A 18 -12.05 -23.24 19.53
CA VAL A 18 -13.10 -22.23 19.44
C VAL A 18 -13.98 -22.50 18.22
N GLU A 19 -15.27 -22.57 18.43
CA GLU A 19 -16.24 -22.72 17.35
C GLU A 19 -16.21 -21.50 16.41
N PRO A 20 -16.39 -21.69 15.09
CA PRO A 20 -16.30 -20.61 14.11
C PRO A 20 -17.23 -19.43 14.41
N GLY A 21 -18.46 -19.69 14.85
CA GLY A 21 -19.41 -18.63 15.24
C GLY A 21 -18.91 -17.81 16.41
N SER A 22 -18.36 -18.47 17.44
CA SER A 22 -17.77 -17.81 18.62
C SER A 22 -16.52 -17.02 18.27
N PHE A 23 -15.65 -17.57 17.41
CA PHE A 23 -14.47 -16.87 16.91
C PHE A 23 -14.88 -15.56 16.20
N TYR A 24 -15.80 -15.63 15.22
CA TYR A 24 -16.22 -14.43 14.50
C TYR A 24 -17.02 -13.45 15.36
N ARG A 25 -17.75 -13.93 16.37
CA ARG A 25 -18.41 -13.05 17.33
C ARG A 25 -17.41 -12.35 18.25
N ALA A 26 -16.28 -12.97 18.58
CA ALA A 26 -15.20 -12.33 19.30
C ALA A 26 -14.52 -11.25 18.42
N ILE A 27 -14.21 -11.59 17.14
CA ILE A 27 -13.61 -10.62 16.20
C ILE A 27 -14.57 -9.45 15.92
N PHE A 28 -15.87 -9.72 15.73
CA PHE A 28 -16.91 -8.71 15.47
C PHE A 28 -17.94 -8.74 16.60
N PRO A 29 -17.70 -7.97 17.69
CA PRO A 29 -18.64 -7.91 18.80
C PRO A 29 -20.05 -7.51 18.35
N ALA A 30 -21.06 -7.94 19.09
CA ALA A 30 -22.45 -7.66 18.78
C ALA A 30 -22.71 -6.14 18.72
N GLY A 31 -23.38 -5.71 17.67
CA GLY A 31 -23.68 -4.30 17.42
C GLY A 31 -22.59 -3.52 16.66
N GLU A 32 -21.44 -4.13 16.33
CA GLU A 32 -20.36 -3.46 15.58
C GLU A 32 -20.59 -3.48 14.06
N LEU A 33 -21.18 -4.54 13.54
CA LEU A 33 -21.51 -4.62 12.13
C LEU A 33 -22.91 -4.06 11.84
N GLU A 34 -23.18 -3.82 10.57
CA GLU A 34 -24.48 -3.39 10.07
C GLU A 34 -25.50 -4.54 10.16
N GLU A 35 -26.75 -4.25 10.53
CA GLU A 35 -27.81 -5.25 10.56
C GLU A 35 -28.24 -5.67 9.15
N ALA A 36 -28.80 -6.85 9.01
CA ALA A 36 -29.28 -7.34 7.72
C ALA A 36 -30.40 -6.41 7.17
N GLY A 37 -30.16 -5.88 5.97
CA GLY A 37 -31.09 -4.95 5.32
C GLY A 37 -30.73 -3.46 5.44
N ASP A 38 -29.96 -3.04 6.43
CA ASP A 38 -29.61 -1.64 6.68
C ASP A 38 -28.65 -1.05 5.64
N HIS A 39 -27.81 -1.88 5.02
CA HIS A 39 -26.84 -1.47 4.01
C HIS A 39 -27.45 -0.75 2.79
N VAL A 40 -28.74 -0.82 2.60
CA VAL A 40 -29.46 -0.12 1.52
C VAL A 40 -29.47 1.38 1.76
N ASN A 41 -29.46 1.82 2.99
CA ASN A 41 -29.64 3.23 3.37
C ASN A 41 -28.35 3.95 3.79
N GLY A 42 -27.30 3.22 4.15
CA GLY A 42 -25.99 3.80 4.51
C GLY A 42 -26.01 4.81 5.67
N THR A 43 -27.06 4.76 6.52
CA THR A 43 -27.37 5.77 7.54
C THR A 43 -26.87 5.44 8.92
N THR A 44 -26.56 4.17 9.21
CA THR A 44 -26.23 3.68 10.55
C THR A 44 -24.81 4.04 11.02
N GLY A 45 -23.91 4.42 10.10
CA GLY A 45 -22.48 4.60 10.40
C GLY A 45 -21.72 3.29 10.67
N LYS A 46 -22.42 2.14 10.63
CA LYS A 46 -21.86 0.80 10.74
C LYS A 46 -21.51 0.25 9.35
N TYR A 47 -20.75 -0.82 9.33
CA TYR A 47 -20.21 -1.41 8.10
C TYR A 47 -20.13 -2.92 8.21
N ASN A 48 -20.00 -3.62 7.08
CA ASN A 48 -20.06 -5.08 7.02
C ASN A 48 -18.67 -5.70 6.88
N ALA A 49 -18.51 -6.90 7.42
CA ALA A 49 -17.39 -7.74 7.02
C ALA A 49 -17.67 -8.38 5.64
N ILE A 50 -16.60 -8.78 4.93
CA ILE A 50 -16.71 -9.36 3.59
C ILE A 50 -15.89 -10.64 3.52
N ALA A 51 -16.58 -11.73 3.20
CA ALA A 51 -15.98 -12.99 2.82
C ALA A 51 -15.87 -13.09 1.28
N VAL A 52 -14.81 -13.72 0.82
CA VAL A 52 -14.56 -13.96 -0.62
C VAL A 52 -14.31 -15.44 -0.84
N GLU A 53 -15.20 -16.07 -1.59
CA GLU A 53 -15.11 -17.46 -2.01
C GLU A 53 -14.44 -17.53 -3.39
N LEU A 54 -13.42 -18.36 -3.52
CA LEU A 54 -12.77 -18.65 -4.80
C LEU A 54 -13.47 -19.86 -5.43
N LEU A 55 -14.08 -19.63 -6.59
CA LEU A 55 -14.78 -20.69 -7.30
C LEU A 55 -13.80 -21.53 -8.13
N PRO A 56 -14.05 -22.85 -8.29
CA PRO A 56 -13.26 -23.68 -9.19
C PRO A 56 -13.32 -23.11 -10.61
N GLN A 57 -12.17 -23.08 -11.28
CA GLN A 57 -12.13 -22.68 -12.70
C GLN A 57 -12.81 -23.75 -13.56
N SER A 58 -13.90 -23.40 -14.21
CA SER A 58 -14.51 -24.21 -15.23
C SER A 58 -13.83 -23.93 -16.59
N GLY A 59 -12.81 -24.72 -16.92
CA GLY A 59 -12.16 -24.68 -18.25
C GLY A 59 -10.63 -24.75 -18.21
N LYS A 60 -10.04 -25.08 -19.35
CA LYS A 60 -8.59 -25.33 -19.54
C LYS A 60 -7.72 -24.05 -19.58
N ASP A 61 -8.29 -22.86 -19.41
CA ASP A 61 -7.57 -21.61 -19.56
C ASP A 61 -7.04 -21.13 -18.20
N GLN A 62 -5.85 -21.61 -17.83
CA GLN A 62 -5.14 -21.24 -16.58
C GLN A 62 -4.68 -19.79 -16.54
N THR A 63 -4.85 -19.00 -17.62
CA THR A 63 -4.44 -17.61 -17.70
C THR A 63 -5.50 -16.65 -17.12
N LYS A 64 -6.73 -17.11 -16.97
CA LYS A 64 -7.81 -16.31 -16.37
C LYS A 64 -7.75 -16.31 -14.85
N ARG A 65 -8.03 -15.17 -14.25
CA ARG A 65 -8.18 -15.06 -12.79
C ARG A 65 -9.34 -15.96 -12.33
N ALA A 66 -9.16 -16.62 -11.18
CA ALA A 66 -10.23 -17.40 -10.57
C ALA A 66 -11.49 -16.54 -10.38
N ASP A 67 -12.63 -17.08 -10.73
CA ASP A 67 -13.90 -16.42 -10.44
C ASP A 67 -14.11 -16.36 -8.92
N VAL A 68 -14.63 -15.22 -8.46
CA VAL A 68 -14.82 -14.99 -7.03
C VAL A 68 -16.25 -14.60 -6.73
N LYS A 69 -16.80 -15.18 -5.69
CA LYS A 69 -18.08 -14.76 -5.12
C LYS A 69 -17.84 -14.01 -3.79
N ARG A 70 -18.51 -12.89 -3.63
CA ARG A 70 -18.39 -12.04 -2.43
C ARG A 70 -19.65 -12.11 -1.62
N TYR A 71 -19.48 -12.28 -0.32
CA TYR A 71 -20.56 -12.34 0.65
C TYR A 71 -20.40 -11.22 1.66
N THR A 72 -21.47 -10.52 1.93
CA THR A 72 -21.56 -9.55 3.00
C THR A 72 -21.91 -10.29 4.27
N VAL A 73 -21.12 -10.08 5.32
CA VAL A 73 -21.36 -10.66 6.65
C VAL A 73 -21.87 -9.54 7.55
N THR A 74 -23.12 -9.66 7.99
CA THR A 74 -23.85 -8.71 8.83
C THR A 74 -23.74 -9.08 10.31
N ASP A 75 -24.30 -8.26 11.18
CA ASP A 75 -24.16 -8.43 12.64
C ASP A 75 -24.75 -9.75 13.17
N ASP A 76 -25.78 -10.28 12.51
CA ASP A 76 -26.39 -11.59 12.85
C ASP A 76 -25.44 -12.79 12.60
N LEU A 77 -24.39 -12.61 11.78
CA LEU A 77 -23.46 -13.64 11.35
C LEU A 77 -24.10 -14.84 10.62
N GLU A 78 -25.36 -14.77 10.19
CA GLU A 78 -26.06 -15.87 9.51
C GLU A 78 -25.35 -16.32 8.22
N THR A 79 -24.74 -15.40 7.51
CA THR A 79 -23.96 -15.70 6.30
C THR A 79 -22.85 -16.72 6.57
N LEU A 80 -22.28 -16.79 7.77
CA LEU A 80 -21.25 -17.77 8.13
C LEU A 80 -21.77 -19.20 8.03
N ALA A 81 -23.01 -19.45 8.43
CA ALA A 81 -23.60 -20.80 8.35
C ALA A 81 -23.66 -21.33 6.91
N VAL A 82 -23.84 -20.44 5.92
CA VAL A 82 -23.78 -20.77 4.49
C VAL A 82 -22.34 -21.03 4.06
N LEU A 83 -21.42 -20.15 4.45
CA LEU A 83 -20.01 -20.23 4.07
C LEU A 83 -19.32 -21.48 4.62
N LEU A 84 -19.66 -21.89 5.83
CA LEU A 84 -19.11 -23.08 6.47
C LEU A 84 -19.51 -24.39 5.78
N LYS A 85 -20.59 -24.40 5.01
CA LYS A 85 -21.01 -25.57 4.18
C LYS A 85 -20.30 -25.63 2.83
N SER A 86 -19.67 -24.55 2.40
CA SER A 86 -18.99 -24.52 1.11
C SER A 86 -17.77 -25.46 1.08
N PRO A 87 -17.55 -26.19 -0.02
CA PRO A 87 -16.34 -26.97 -0.26
C PRO A 87 -15.18 -26.11 -0.81
N ASN A 88 -15.43 -24.83 -1.11
CA ASN A 88 -14.48 -23.98 -1.78
C ASN A 88 -13.56 -23.23 -0.79
N PHE A 89 -12.47 -22.74 -1.29
CA PHE A 89 -11.54 -21.89 -0.53
C PHE A 89 -12.15 -20.51 -0.28
N ILE A 90 -12.28 -20.14 0.98
CA ILE A 90 -12.88 -18.88 1.40
C ILE A 90 -11.89 -18.10 2.26
N ILE A 91 -11.80 -16.81 2.02
CA ILE A 91 -10.99 -15.87 2.82
C ILE A 91 -11.86 -14.75 3.40
N MET A 92 -11.52 -14.32 4.60
CA MET A 92 -12.12 -13.19 5.29
C MET A 92 -11.04 -12.42 6.05
N SER A 93 -11.18 -11.11 6.15
CA SER A 93 -10.29 -10.28 6.98
C SER A 93 -11.02 -9.79 8.23
N PRO A 94 -10.34 -9.57 9.35
CA PRO A 94 -10.93 -9.02 10.57
C PRO A 94 -11.16 -7.49 10.44
N ILE A 95 -11.89 -7.11 9.40
CA ILE A 95 -12.05 -5.71 8.97
C ILE A 95 -13.47 -5.50 8.44
N SER A 96 -14.12 -4.39 8.80
CA SER A 96 -15.37 -3.98 8.18
C SER A 96 -15.16 -3.04 7.01
N TYR A 97 -16.06 -3.10 6.03
CA TYR A 97 -15.98 -2.39 4.76
C TYR A 97 -17.28 -1.68 4.42
N ALA A 98 -17.17 -0.50 3.79
CA ALA A 98 -18.30 0.13 3.15
C ALA A 98 -18.64 -0.57 1.83
N GLY A 99 -19.88 -1.02 1.69
CA GLY A 99 -20.36 -1.73 0.49
C GLY A 99 -19.83 -3.16 0.38
N LYS A 100 -19.90 -3.73 -0.83
CA LYS A 100 -19.65 -5.16 -1.10
C LYS A 100 -18.23 -5.49 -1.61
N SER A 101 -17.29 -4.56 -1.47
CA SER A 101 -15.93 -4.74 -2.03
C SER A 101 -14.86 -4.64 -0.95
N ARG A 102 -14.05 -5.70 -0.81
CA ARG A 102 -12.91 -5.80 0.10
C ARG A 102 -11.66 -5.07 -0.46
N GLN A 103 -11.82 -3.80 -0.80
CA GLN A 103 -10.72 -2.93 -1.22
C GLN A 103 -10.30 -2.03 -0.06
N SER A 104 -9.01 -1.70 0.03
CA SER A 104 -8.46 -0.84 1.10
C SER A 104 -9.18 0.51 1.24
N LYS A 105 -9.61 1.12 0.13
CA LYS A 105 -10.38 2.38 0.15
C LYS A 105 -11.75 2.26 0.82
N ASN A 106 -12.31 1.06 0.87
CA ASN A 106 -13.60 0.76 1.48
C ASN A 106 -13.49 0.31 2.94
N ALA A 107 -12.29 -0.02 3.42
CA ALA A 107 -12.06 -0.41 4.81
C ALA A 107 -12.46 0.71 5.78
N ARG A 108 -13.07 0.35 6.90
CA ARG A 108 -13.60 1.29 7.90
C ARG A 108 -13.05 1.06 9.29
N MET A 109 -13.15 -0.15 9.82
CA MET A 109 -12.65 -0.52 11.15
C MET A 109 -11.81 -1.80 11.03
N ILE A 110 -10.74 -1.89 11.81
CA ILE A 110 -9.91 -3.08 11.98
C ILE A 110 -10.12 -3.59 13.39
N TYR A 111 -10.54 -4.84 13.51
CA TYR A 111 -10.86 -5.48 14.77
C TYR A 111 -9.73 -6.34 15.33
N ALA A 112 -8.84 -6.82 14.44
CA ALA A 112 -7.66 -7.57 14.82
C ALA A 112 -6.52 -7.36 13.81
N LEU A 113 -5.27 -7.47 14.26
CA LEU A 113 -4.16 -7.78 13.36
C LEU A 113 -4.08 -9.29 13.20
N ALA A 114 -4.00 -9.75 11.96
CA ALA A 114 -3.76 -11.15 11.68
C ALA A 114 -2.44 -11.30 10.91
N ILE A 115 -1.65 -12.30 11.26
CA ILE A 115 -0.33 -12.61 10.67
C ILE A 115 -0.32 -14.10 10.33
N ASP A 116 0.09 -14.43 9.11
CA ASP A 116 0.30 -15.81 8.69
C ASP A 116 1.72 -16.25 9.06
N LEU A 117 1.88 -17.42 9.62
CA LEU A 117 3.15 -18.05 9.95
C LEU A 117 3.21 -19.44 9.30
N ASP A 118 3.90 -19.50 8.18
CA ASP A 118 4.22 -20.74 7.48
C ASP A 118 5.59 -21.28 7.91
N GLY A 119 5.95 -22.48 7.42
CA GLY A 119 7.25 -23.09 7.67
C GLY A 119 7.36 -23.81 9.03
N ILE A 120 6.21 -24.11 9.66
CA ILE A 120 6.14 -25.01 10.82
C ILE A 120 6.16 -26.43 10.28
N THR A 121 7.36 -26.99 10.12
CA THR A 121 7.57 -28.31 9.50
C THR A 121 7.66 -29.43 10.53
N GLU A 122 8.00 -29.10 11.78
CA GLU A 122 8.17 -30.02 12.89
C GLU A 122 7.60 -29.43 14.19
N GLU A 123 7.35 -30.30 15.16
CA GLU A 123 6.72 -29.95 16.45
C GLU A 123 7.57 -28.96 17.28
N HIS A 124 8.88 -29.03 17.17
CA HIS A 124 9.75 -28.14 17.93
C HIS A 124 9.52 -26.66 17.60
N TYR A 125 9.13 -26.30 16.35
CA TYR A 125 8.77 -24.91 16.00
C TYR A 125 7.54 -24.41 16.78
N LEU A 126 6.55 -25.28 17.02
CA LEU A 126 5.39 -24.95 17.84
C LEU A 126 5.77 -24.78 19.31
N ARG A 127 6.56 -25.71 19.84
CA ARG A 127 7.05 -25.63 21.21
C ARG A 127 7.80 -24.33 21.45
N ASP A 128 8.69 -23.97 20.52
CA ASP A 128 9.49 -22.75 20.62
C ASP A 128 8.63 -21.49 20.42
N LEU A 129 7.60 -21.53 19.58
CA LEU A 129 6.60 -20.46 19.42
C LEU A 129 5.85 -20.23 20.74
N LEU A 130 5.30 -21.29 21.37
CA LEU A 130 4.59 -21.17 22.64
C LEU A 130 5.52 -20.73 23.78
N HIS A 131 6.79 -21.18 23.78
CA HIS A 131 7.78 -20.72 24.74
C HIS A 131 8.05 -19.21 24.58
N GLN A 132 8.15 -18.70 23.35
CA GLN A 132 8.37 -17.27 23.09
C GLN A 132 7.17 -16.40 23.48
N PHE A 133 5.96 -16.92 23.43
CA PHE A 133 4.78 -16.25 24.01
C PHE A 133 4.87 -16.20 25.54
N LYS A 134 5.18 -17.33 26.18
CA LYS A 134 5.30 -17.44 27.63
C LYS A 134 6.39 -16.55 28.22
N THR A 135 7.47 -16.34 27.48
CA THR A 135 8.61 -15.51 27.91
C THR A 135 8.50 -14.05 27.46
N GLU A 136 7.38 -13.67 26.86
CA GLU A 136 7.13 -12.32 26.30
C GLU A 136 8.20 -11.86 25.28
N TYR A 137 8.90 -12.81 24.66
CA TYR A 137 9.76 -12.48 23.52
C TYR A 137 8.96 -12.13 22.28
N LEU A 138 7.83 -12.81 22.06
CA LEU A 138 6.81 -12.49 21.08
C LEU A 138 5.52 -12.09 21.79
N PRO A 139 4.69 -11.19 21.19
CA PRO A 139 3.39 -10.90 21.73
C PRO A 139 2.49 -12.14 21.68
N THR A 140 1.76 -12.40 22.77
CA THR A 140 0.79 -13.50 22.84
C THR A 140 -0.43 -13.12 22.01
N PRO A 141 -0.84 -13.91 20.98
CA PRO A 141 -2.06 -13.66 20.22
C PRO A 141 -3.30 -14.00 21.02
N THR A 142 -4.43 -13.40 20.68
CA THR A 142 -5.74 -13.78 21.22
C THR A 142 -6.14 -15.16 20.73
N PHE A 143 -5.93 -15.43 19.44
CA PHE A 143 -6.23 -16.72 18.82
C PHE A 143 -5.07 -17.21 17.95
N LEU A 144 -4.86 -18.53 17.98
CA LEU A 144 -4.12 -19.27 16.96
C LEU A 144 -5.12 -20.00 16.08
N VAL A 145 -4.94 -19.95 14.77
CA VAL A 145 -5.79 -20.66 13.81
C VAL A 145 -4.93 -21.58 12.97
N TRP A 146 -5.12 -22.88 13.11
CA TRP A 146 -4.52 -23.84 12.20
C TRP A 146 -5.12 -23.66 10.80
N SER A 147 -4.29 -23.34 9.83
CA SER A 147 -4.69 -23.03 8.46
C SER A 147 -4.51 -24.18 7.47
N GLY A 148 -4.02 -25.34 7.94
CA GLY A 148 -3.66 -26.51 7.18
C GLY A 148 -2.15 -26.73 7.16
N THR A 149 -1.35 -25.83 6.61
CA THR A 149 0.11 -25.94 6.49
C THR A 149 0.89 -25.08 7.52
N GLY A 150 0.23 -24.13 8.15
CA GLY A 150 0.78 -23.18 9.11
C GLY A 150 -0.25 -22.73 10.12
N VAL A 151 0.01 -21.60 10.77
CA VAL A 151 -0.90 -20.98 11.73
C VAL A 151 -1.09 -19.51 11.42
N HIS A 152 -2.31 -19.01 11.59
CA HIS A 152 -2.57 -17.57 11.62
C HIS A 152 -2.62 -17.11 13.08
N LEU A 153 -1.89 -16.05 13.40
CA LEU A 153 -1.92 -15.41 14.71
C LEU A 153 -2.88 -14.23 14.64
N TYR A 154 -3.92 -14.22 15.47
CA TYR A 154 -4.87 -13.13 15.56
C TYR A 154 -4.67 -12.36 16.87
N TYR A 155 -4.36 -11.08 16.75
CA TYR A 155 -4.27 -10.11 17.84
C TYR A 155 -5.54 -9.27 17.81
N GLN A 156 -6.59 -9.71 18.52
CA GLN A 156 -7.85 -8.98 18.61
C GLN A 156 -7.65 -7.72 19.43
N PHE A 157 -8.05 -6.57 18.89
CA PHE A 157 -7.98 -5.32 19.63
C PHE A 157 -9.10 -5.21 20.67
N GLU A 158 -8.78 -4.67 21.84
CA GLU A 158 -9.79 -4.29 22.87
C GLU A 158 -10.80 -3.28 22.31
N GLN A 159 -10.38 -2.40 21.43
CA GLN A 159 -11.20 -1.43 20.73
C GLN A 159 -10.89 -1.43 19.25
N PRO A 160 -11.88 -1.47 18.35
CA PRO A 160 -11.66 -1.43 16.92
C PRO A 160 -10.92 -0.15 16.49
N ILE A 161 -10.00 -0.29 15.55
CA ILE A 161 -9.17 0.82 15.08
C ILE A 161 -9.73 1.38 13.76
N PRO A 162 -10.02 2.69 13.65
CA PRO A 162 -10.57 3.29 12.43
C PRO A 162 -9.53 3.36 11.31
N CYS A 163 -9.94 3.00 10.09
CA CYS A 163 -9.11 2.96 8.88
C CYS A 163 -8.87 4.36 8.27
N PHE A 164 -8.48 5.35 9.05
CA PHE A 164 -8.02 6.62 8.49
C PHE A 164 -6.62 6.46 7.87
N HIS A 165 -6.36 7.18 6.78
CA HIS A 165 -5.14 7.02 5.99
C HIS A 165 -3.84 7.11 6.81
N ASN A 166 -3.75 8.04 7.73
CA ASN A 166 -2.58 8.20 8.62
C ASN A 166 -2.43 7.02 9.60
N ILE A 167 -3.54 6.48 10.12
CA ILE A 167 -3.55 5.34 11.04
C ILE A 167 -3.19 4.07 10.27
N VAL A 168 -3.82 3.83 9.12
CA VAL A 168 -3.56 2.65 8.26
C VAL A 168 -2.08 2.54 7.90
N THR A 169 -1.42 3.65 7.57
CA THR A 169 0.00 3.63 7.22
C THR A 169 0.89 3.21 8.40
N GLN A 170 0.61 3.74 9.60
CA GLN A 170 1.36 3.38 10.81
C GLN A 170 1.08 1.94 11.24
N LEU A 171 -0.19 1.53 11.21
CA LEU A 171 -0.59 0.16 11.55
C LEU A 171 -0.03 -0.88 10.58
N ALA A 172 0.11 -0.54 9.29
CA ALA A 172 0.78 -1.39 8.31
C ALA A 172 2.29 -1.54 8.61
N ASN A 173 2.93 -0.48 9.08
CA ASN A 173 4.33 -0.54 9.50
C ASN A 173 4.51 -1.38 10.77
N MET A 174 3.62 -1.19 11.76
CA MET A 174 3.58 -2.02 12.97
C MET A 174 3.40 -3.50 12.60
N LYS A 175 2.40 -3.84 11.77
CA LYS A 175 2.19 -5.24 11.31
C LYS A 175 3.44 -5.81 10.65
N ARG A 176 4.11 -5.03 9.79
CA ARG A 176 5.34 -5.45 9.12
C ARG A 176 6.46 -5.76 10.10
N ASP A 177 6.63 -4.94 11.12
CA ASP A 177 7.66 -5.11 12.14
C ASP A 177 7.37 -6.34 13.01
N LEU A 178 6.12 -6.50 13.45
CA LEU A 178 5.65 -7.69 14.15
C LEU A 178 5.87 -8.95 13.31
N THR A 179 5.52 -8.95 12.03
CA THR A 179 5.72 -10.09 11.13
C THR A 179 7.19 -10.48 11.09
N LYS A 180 8.11 -9.52 10.92
CA LYS A 180 9.57 -9.78 10.91
C LYS A 180 10.07 -10.36 12.23
N ARG A 181 9.51 -9.94 13.36
CA ARG A 181 9.85 -10.44 14.67
C ARG A 181 9.34 -11.87 14.89
N ILE A 182 8.10 -12.14 14.46
CA ILE A 182 7.46 -13.46 14.58
C ILE A 182 8.17 -14.48 13.69
N TRP A 183 8.51 -14.11 12.45
CA TRP A 183 9.22 -15.01 11.54
C TRP A 183 10.71 -15.11 11.90
N ASN A 184 11.03 -15.82 12.96
CA ASN A 184 12.40 -16.08 13.39
C ASN A 184 12.77 -17.56 13.24
N GLY A 185 14.06 -17.88 13.26
CA GLY A 185 14.59 -19.23 12.99
C GLY A 185 14.17 -20.31 13.98
N TYR A 186 13.59 -19.94 15.13
CA TYR A 186 13.11 -20.89 16.13
C TYR A 186 11.65 -21.32 15.88
N VAL A 187 10.89 -20.52 15.11
CA VAL A 187 9.45 -20.77 14.89
C VAL A 187 9.09 -21.09 13.45
N SER A 188 10.04 -20.91 12.52
CA SER A 188 9.79 -21.17 11.09
C SER A 188 11.05 -21.53 10.35
N GLU A 189 11.01 -22.60 9.56
CA GLU A 189 12.05 -22.96 8.60
C GLU A 189 12.25 -21.86 7.54
N TYR A 190 11.20 -21.11 7.22
CA TYR A 190 11.21 -20.03 6.22
C TYR A 190 11.54 -18.65 6.78
N ALA A 191 12.11 -18.57 7.98
CA ALA A 191 12.40 -17.31 8.67
C ALA A 191 13.25 -16.31 7.86
N LYS A 192 14.11 -16.80 6.94
CA LYS A 192 14.90 -15.94 6.05
C LYS A 192 14.08 -15.19 4.98
N HIS A 193 12.87 -15.65 4.73
CA HIS A 193 11.97 -15.12 3.72
C HIS A 193 10.56 -14.89 4.27
N PRO A 194 10.40 -13.97 5.26
CA PRO A 194 9.10 -13.71 5.89
C PRO A 194 8.10 -13.19 4.86
N GLN A 195 6.90 -13.74 4.88
CA GLN A 195 5.82 -13.25 4.03
C GLN A 195 5.22 -11.97 4.63
N ILE A 196 5.55 -10.83 4.03
CA ILE A 196 5.01 -9.54 4.45
C ILE A 196 3.68 -9.30 3.74
N GLU A 197 2.62 -9.52 4.46
CA GLU A 197 1.27 -9.38 3.94
C GLU A 197 0.73 -7.96 4.11
N SER A 198 -0.20 -7.59 3.21
CA SER A 198 -0.97 -6.35 3.35
C SER A 198 -1.72 -6.32 4.69
N LEU A 199 -1.93 -5.11 5.24
CA LEU A 199 -2.82 -4.93 6.40
C LEU A 199 -4.25 -5.44 6.12
N PHE A 200 -4.68 -5.35 4.87
CA PHE A 200 -6.02 -5.77 4.41
C PHE A 200 -6.05 -7.20 3.85
N GLN A 201 -5.03 -8.00 4.16
CA GLN A 201 -4.99 -9.41 3.74
C GLN A 201 -6.20 -10.18 4.26
N GLY A 202 -6.73 -11.06 3.40
CA GLY A 202 -7.75 -12.02 3.81
C GLY A 202 -7.10 -13.32 4.23
N PHE A 203 -7.55 -13.83 5.34
CA PHE A 203 -7.11 -15.10 5.91
C PHE A 203 -8.15 -16.17 5.65
N ARG A 204 -7.73 -17.41 5.64
CA ARG A 204 -8.64 -18.55 5.45
C ARG A 204 -9.76 -18.52 6.48
N LEU A 205 -11.00 -18.73 6.03
CA LEU A 205 -12.17 -18.74 6.89
C LEU A 205 -12.00 -19.79 8.01
N VAL A 206 -12.20 -19.39 9.25
CA VAL A 206 -12.20 -20.33 10.38
C VAL A 206 -13.38 -21.29 10.23
N GLY A 207 -13.15 -22.60 10.32
CA GLY A 207 -14.09 -23.64 9.98
C GLY A 207 -14.25 -23.91 8.49
N GLY A 208 -13.61 -23.12 7.62
CA GLY A 208 -13.57 -23.33 6.16
C GLY A 208 -12.59 -24.44 5.74
N VAL A 209 -12.63 -24.83 4.49
CA VAL A 209 -11.84 -25.93 3.94
C VAL A 209 -10.37 -25.51 3.74
N THR A 210 -9.43 -26.35 4.16
CA THR A 210 -8.01 -26.21 3.90
C THR A 210 -7.67 -26.68 2.47
N LYS A 211 -6.42 -26.45 2.02
CA LYS A 211 -5.97 -26.98 0.73
C LYS A 211 -5.90 -28.51 0.69
N GLY A 212 -5.73 -29.16 1.83
CA GLY A 212 -5.70 -30.63 1.98
C GLY A 212 -7.08 -31.27 2.23
N GLY A 213 -8.16 -30.45 2.27
CA GLY A 213 -9.54 -30.95 2.42
C GLY A 213 -10.04 -31.04 3.87
N ASN A 214 -9.19 -30.76 4.87
CA ASN A 214 -9.61 -30.63 6.26
C ASN A 214 -10.31 -29.28 6.48
N ARG A 215 -10.71 -29.00 7.74
CA ARG A 215 -11.27 -27.72 8.14
C ARG A 215 -10.33 -27.00 9.09
N THR A 216 -10.15 -25.70 8.86
CA THR A 216 -9.36 -24.83 9.73
C THR A 216 -9.96 -24.82 11.15
N ARG A 217 -9.11 -24.72 12.15
CA ARG A 217 -9.52 -24.72 13.56
C ARG A 217 -8.87 -23.58 14.33
N ALA A 218 -9.65 -22.83 15.08
CA ALA A 218 -9.20 -21.78 15.98
C ALA A 218 -9.03 -22.29 17.40
N PHE A 219 -8.07 -21.68 18.13
CA PHE A 219 -7.76 -21.95 19.51
C PHE A 219 -7.69 -20.64 20.27
N SER A 220 -8.25 -20.60 21.48
CA SER A 220 -8.15 -19.46 22.38
C SER A 220 -6.81 -19.53 23.12
N VAL A 221 -6.01 -18.47 23.06
CA VAL A 221 -4.64 -18.45 23.59
C VAL A 221 -4.44 -17.37 24.64
N GLY A 222 -4.83 -16.13 24.32
CA GLY A 222 -4.71 -14.99 25.21
C GLY A 222 -5.93 -14.07 25.18
N ASP A 223 -5.83 -12.98 25.90
CA ASP A 223 -6.87 -11.95 25.95
C ASP A 223 -6.78 -11.00 24.73
N PRO A 224 -7.83 -10.22 24.44
CA PRO A 224 -7.74 -9.10 23.53
C PRO A 224 -6.60 -8.15 23.92
N VAL A 225 -5.93 -7.57 22.93
CA VAL A 225 -4.71 -6.78 23.13
C VAL A 225 -4.95 -5.28 22.93
N SER A 226 -4.25 -4.46 23.72
CA SER A 226 -4.16 -3.03 23.47
C SER A 226 -3.12 -2.71 22.41
N VAL A 227 -3.22 -1.51 21.81
CA VAL A 227 -2.18 -1.01 20.89
C VAL A 227 -0.85 -0.80 21.62
N GLU A 228 -0.92 -0.36 22.86
CA GLU A 228 0.23 -0.14 23.74
C GLU A 228 1.00 -1.44 24.00
N TYR A 229 0.29 -2.54 24.21
CA TYR A 229 0.90 -3.86 24.35
C TYR A 229 1.69 -4.24 23.09
N LEU A 230 1.10 -4.12 21.90
CA LEU A 230 1.79 -4.43 20.65
C LEU A 230 2.94 -3.46 20.36
N ASN A 231 2.85 -2.19 20.79
CA ASN A 231 3.93 -1.22 20.67
C ASN A 231 5.20 -1.67 21.42
N GLY A 232 5.07 -2.47 22.48
CA GLY A 232 6.21 -3.03 23.20
C GLY A 232 7.07 -4.00 22.38
N PHE A 233 6.55 -4.52 21.27
CA PHE A 233 7.21 -5.53 20.43
C PHE A 233 7.71 -4.99 19.08
N VAL A 234 7.52 -3.71 18.79
CA VAL A 234 7.94 -3.08 17.55
C VAL A 234 8.97 -1.98 17.81
N SER A 235 9.75 -1.64 16.79
CA SER A 235 10.69 -0.54 16.84
C SER A 235 9.97 0.80 17.06
N LYS A 236 10.64 1.73 17.74
CA LYS A 236 10.06 3.01 18.16
C LYS A 236 9.48 3.82 16.99
N GLU A 237 10.11 3.77 15.82
CA GLU A 237 9.64 4.44 14.60
C GLU A 237 8.37 3.83 14.00
N ASN A 238 8.05 2.58 14.34
CA ASN A 238 6.87 1.84 13.84
C ASN A 238 5.75 1.73 14.89
N GLN A 239 5.93 2.33 16.07
CA GLN A 239 4.89 2.39 17.09
C GLN A 239 3.69 3.23 16.63
N LEU A 240 2.50 2.78 16.95
CA LEU A 240 1.26 3.50 16.69
C LEU A 240 0.88 4.38 17.89
N GLU A 241 1.23 5.66 17.82
CA GLU A 241 0.97 6.62 18.92
C GLU A 241 -0.47 7.17 18.92
N ARG A 242 -1.11 7.23 17.73
CA ARG A 242 -2.43 7.85 17.55
C ARG A 242 -3.32 6.99 16.69
N TYR A 243 -4.14 6.20 17.32
CA TYR A 243 -5.11 5.32 16.67
C TYR A 243 -6.57 5.79 16.82
N THR A 244 -6.82 6.84 17.63
CA THR A 244 -8.12 7.52 17.66
C THR A 244 -8.06 8.81 16.86
N TYR A 245 -8.96 8.97 15.89
CA TYR A 245 -9.04 10.23 15.14
C TYR A 245 -9.77 11.28 15.98
N LYS A 246 -9.02 12.20 16.56
CA LYS A 246 -9.57 13.45 17.10
C LYS A 246 -9.08 14.59 16.21
N SER A 247 -9.98 15.23 15.47
CA SER A 247 -9.65 16.44 14.73
C SER A 247 -9.18 17.50 15.74
N LYS A 248 -8.04 18.15 15.45
CA LYS A 248 -7.54 19.31 16.23
C LYS A 248 -8.43 20.55 16.06
N MET A 249 -9.36 20.52 15.12
CA MET A 249 -10.21 21.65 14.75
C MET A 249 -11.68 21.25 14.88
N THR A 250 -12.45 22.05 15.60
CA THR A 250 -13.90 21.88 15.66
C THR A 250 -14.53 22.19 14.31
N LEU A 251 -15.73 21.63 14.04
CA LEU A 251 -16.46 21.92 12.79
C LEU A 251 -16.76 23.41 12.65
N GLU A 252 -17.05 24.10 13.76
CA GLU A 252 -17.27 25.54 13.77
C GLU A 252 -16.01 26.31 13.38
N SER A 253 -14.86 25.97 13.95
CA SER A 253 -13.59 26.54 13.56
C SER A 253 -13.23 26.23 12.10
N ALA A 254 -13.54 25.02 11.63
CA ALA A 254 -13.36 24.64 10.24
C ALA A 254 -14.28 25.44 9.29
N ARG A 255 -15.53 25.72 9.69
CA ARG A 255 -16.45 26.58 8.94
C ARG A 255 -15.91 28.00 8.76
N LYS A 256 -15.36 28.58 9.83
CA LYS A 256 -14.75 29.92 9.80
C LYS A 256 -13.47 29.95 8.94
N LYS A 257 -12.60 28.95 9.11
CA LYS A 257 -11.28 28.93 8.46
C LYS A 257 -11.30 28.40 7.02
N TYR A 258 -12.20 27.48 6.71
CA TYR A 258 -12.34 26.81 5.39
C TYR A 258 -13.79 26.75 4.94
N PRO A 259 -14.46 27.90 4.69
CA PRO A 259 -15.90 27.96 4.37
C PRO A 259 -16.26 27.16 3.13
N GLU A 260 -15.44 27.20 2.08
CA GLU A 260 -15.68 26.43 0.86
C GLU A 260 -15.58 24.92 1.09
N TRP A 261 -14.63 24.46 1.90
CA TRP A 261 -14.51 23.07 2.29
C TRP A 261 -15.73 22.63 3.10
N TYR A 262 -16.16 23.45 4.06
CA TYR A 262 -17.32 23.17 4.91
C TYR A 262 -18.59 23.05 4.08
N ASP A 263 -18.81 24.01 3.17
CA ASP A 263 -19.99 23.98 2.28
C ASP A 263 -19.99 22.71 1.40
N LYS A 264 -18.89 22.41 0.73
CA LYS A 264 -18.79 21.24 -0.14
C LYS A 264 -18.91 19.91 0.62
N ARG A 265 -18.29 19.80 1.80
CA ARG A 265 -18.15 18.51 2.50
C ARG A 265 -19.20 18.25 3.56
N ILE A 266 -19.63 19.28 4.27
CA ILE A 266 -20.58 19.17 5.39
C ILE A 266 -21.99 19.54 4.91
N THR A 267 -22.14 20.70 4.25
CA THR A 267 -23.45 21.17 3.81
C THR A 267 -23.95 20.37 2.60
N LYS A 268 -23.14 20.29 1.53
CA LYS A 268 -23.51 19.61 0.27
C LYS A 268 -23.16 18.11 0.24
N LYS A 269 -22.47 17.59 1.26
CA LYS A 269 -22.05 16.18 1.40
C LYS A 269 -21.38 15.61 0.14
N GLN A 270 -20.67 16.43 -0.64
CA GLN A 270 -20.00 15.99 -1.85
C GLN A 270 -18.90 14.99 -1.52
N PRO A 271 -18.76 13.85 -2.21
CA PRO A 271 -17.72 12.87 -1.96
C PRO A 271 -16.33 13.44 -2.18
N ARG A 272 -15.30 12.83 -1.56
CA ARG A 272 -13.90 13.22 -1.78
C ARG A 272 -13.53 12.99 -3.24
N GLY A 273 -12.79 13.93 -3.83
CA GLY A 273 -12.38 13.85 -5.24
C GLY A 273 -13.28 14.59 -6.23
N THR A 274 -14.45 15.08 -5.82
CA THR A 274 -15.35 15.89 -6.66
C THR A 274 -15.00 17.39 -6.65
N TRP A 275 -13.71 17.72 -6.59
CA TRP A 275 -13.28 19.10 -6.75
C TRP A 275 -13.43 19.49 -8.21
N THR A 276 -14.29 20.46 -8.50
CA THR A 276 -14.24 21.13 -9.78
C THR A 276 -12.94 21.93 -9.87
N ALA A 277 -12.06 21.58 -10.81
CA ALA A 277 -10.91 22.40 -11.15
C ALA A 277 -11.38 23.60 -12.00
N ASN A 278 -10.57 24.66 -12.06
CA ASN A 278 -10.82 25.77 -12.95
C ASN A 278 -10.71 25.30 -14.41
N ARG A 279 -11.60 25.77 -15.29
CA ARG A 279 -11.57 25.54 -16.75
C ARG A 279 -10.16 25.71 -17.35
N ALA A 280 -9.38 26.63 -16.81
CA ALA A 280 -8.00 26.86 -17.23
C ALA A 280 -7.12 25.60 -17.23
N VAL A 281 -7.42 24.59 -16.39
CA VAL A 281 -6.69 23.32 -16.39
C VAL A 281 -6.99 22.47 -17.63
N PHE A 282 -8.24 22.48 -18.09
CA PHE A 282 -8.65 21.82 -19.33
C PHE A 282 -8.01 22.50 -20.55
N ASP A 283 -8.11 23.83 -20.63
CA ASP A 283 -7.53 24.61 -21.74
C ASP A 283 -6.01 24.48 -21.76
N TRP A 284 -5.35 24.52 -20.59
CA TRP A 284 -3.92 24.31 -20.46
C TRP A 284 -3.51 22.92 -20.96
N TRP A 285 -4.26 21.87 -20.61
CA TRP A 285 -3.92 20.52 -21.07
C TRP A 285 -4.12 20.38 -22.58
N ARG A 286 -5.19 20.93 -23.14
CA ARG A 286 -5.42 20.95 -24.60
C ARG A 286 -4.25 21.57 -25.34
N HIS A 287 -3.76 22.73 -24.88
CA HIS A 287 -2.61 23.39 -25.49
C HIS A 287 -1.31 22.60 -25.32
N LYS A 288 -1.11 22.01 -24.14
CA LYS A 288 0.09 21.21 -23.84
C LYS A 288 0.12 19.93 -24.67
N LEU A 289 -1.01 19.25 -24.80
CA LEU A 289 -1.20 18.09 -25.65
C LEU A 289 -0.74 18.37 -27.09
N MET A 290 -1.25 19.42 -27.69
CA MET A 290 -0.93 19.80 -29.08
C MET A 290 0.54 20.10 -29.34
N ARG A 291 1.28 20.53 -28.32
CA ARG A 291 2.70 20.87 -28.44
C ARG A 291 3.64 19.74 -28.13
N GLU A 292 3.26 18.84 -27.24
CA GLU A 292 4.21 17.94 -26.59
C GLU A 292 3.89 16.46 -26.80
N ILE A 293 2.70 16.12 -27.34
CA ILE A 293 2.33 14.72 -27.57
C ILE A 293 3.17 14.10 -28.70
N THR A 294 3.49 12.83 -28.55
CA THR A 294 4.24 12.06 -29.55
C THR A 294 3.39 10.89 -30.09
N VAL A 295 3.85 10.33 -31.22
CA VAL A 295 3.27 9.11 -31.81
C VAL A 295 3.32 7.97 -30.77
N GLY A 296 2.23 7.21 -30.66
CA GLY A 296 2.07 6.15 -29.66
C GLY A 296 1.41 6.60 -28.35
N HIS A 297 1.41 7.91 -28.05
CA HIS A 297 0.80 8.46 -26.83
C HIS A 297 -0.50 9.26 -27.07
N ARG A 298 -0.91 9.43 -28.32
CA ARG A 298 -2.04 10.27 -28.77
C ARG A 298 -3.37 9.90 -28.07
N TYR A 299 -3.68 8.61 -28.04
CA TYR A 299 -4.85 8.06 -27.35
C TYR A 299 -4.89 8.51 -25.88
N TYR A 300 -3.80 8.31 -25.17
CA TYR A 300 -3.68 8.68 -23.75
C TYR A 300 -3.77 10.19 -23.52
N GLY A 301 -3.30 10.98 -24.47
CA GLY A 301 -3.44 12.43 -24.44
C GLY A 301 -4.89 12.90 -24.47
N VAL A 302 -5.72 12.31 -25.34
CA VAL A 302 -7.16 12.59 -25.43
C VAL A 302 -7.90 11.99 -24.23
N MET A 303 -7.50 10.82 -23.76
CA MET A 303 -8.03 10.20 -22.54
C MET A 303 -7.88 11.14 -21.33
N VAL A 304 -6.72 11.75 -21.15
CA VAL A 304 -6.48 12.72 -20.06
C VAL A 304 -7.28 14.00 -20.27
N LEU A 305 -7.51 14.43 -21.53
CA LEU A 305 -8.38 15.56 -21.83
C LEU A 305 -9.82 15.31 -21.34
N ALA A 306 -10.34 14.09 -21.53
CA ALA A 306 -11.65 13.68 -21.03
C ALA A 306 -11.72 13.71 -19.48
N VAL A 307 -10.67 13.25 -18.81
CA VAL A 307 -10.56 13.31 -17.33
C VAL A 307 -10.57 14.78 -16.85
N TYR A 308 -9.80 15.65 -17.50
CA TYR A 308 -9.78 17.06 -17.13
C TYR A 308 -11.07 17.78 -17.47
N ALA A 309 -11.74 17.45 -18.57
CA ALA A 309 -13.06 17.97 -18.89
C ALA A 309 -14.06 17.68 -17.77
N LYS A 310 -14.15 16.41 -17.34
CA LYS A 310 -15.00 16.00 -16.23
C LYS A 310 -14.67 16.73 -14.94
N LYS A 311 -13.39 16.83 -14.62
CA LYS A 311 -12.88 17.52 -13.42
C LYS A 311 -13.18 19.02 -13.42
N CYS A 312 -13.16 19.65 -14.58
CA CYS A 312 -13.41 21.08 -14.75
C CYS A 312 -14.88 21.42 -14.95
N GLY A 313 -15.77 20.43 -15.04
CA GLY A 313 -17.20 20.65 -15.28
C GLY A 313 -17.51 21.08 -16.73
N ILE A 314 -16.64 20.71 -17.68
CA ILE A 314 -16.87 20.90 -19.12
C ILE A 314 -17.95 19.89 -19.54
N SER A 315 -18.90 20.31 -20.38
CA SER A 315 -19.95 19.41 -20.86
C SER A 315 -19.41 18.34 -21.80
N ARG A 316 -20.18 17.27 -21.98
CA ARG A 316 -19.80 16.18 -22.88
C ARG A 316 -19.74 16.65 -24.33
N GLU A 317 -20.66 17.48 -24.72
CA GLU A 317 -20.78 18.04 -26.07
C GLU A 317 -19.56 18.93 -26.41
N GLU A 318 -19.19 19.80 -25.48
CA GLU A 318 -17.99 20.65 -25.63
C GLU A 318 -16.72 19.84 -25.72
N LEU A 319 -16.60 18.80 -24.86
CA LEU A 319 -15.45 17.88 -24.88
C LEU A 319 -15.36 17.15 -26.23
N GLU A 320 -16.46 16.61 -26.73
CA GLU A 320 -16.50 15.89 -28.01
C GLU A 320 -16.09 16.81 -29.17
N SER A 321 -16.62 18.02 -29.23
CA SER A 321 -16.23 19.02 -30.24
C SER A 321 -14.71 19.27 -30.17
N CYS A 322 -14.19 19.57 -28.99
CA CYS A 322 -12.76 19.82 -28.79
C CYS A 322 -11.87 18.60 -29.12
N ALA A 323 -12.34 17.38 -28.82
CA ALA A 323 -11.57 16.16 -29.05
C ALA A 323 -11.57 15.75 -30.53
N PHE A 324 -12.69 15.96 -31.25
CA PHE A 324 -12.76 15.70 -32.70
C PHE A 324 -11.92 16.68 -33.51
N ASP A 325 -11.79 17.93 -33.05
CA ASP A 325 -10.89 18.92 -33.69
C ASP A 325 -9.41 18.45 -33.60
N LEU A 326 -9.06 17.55 -32.68
CA LEU A 326 -7.72 17.02 -32.52
C LEU A 326 -7.41 15.85 -33.46
N VAL A 327 -8.41 15.21 -34.09
CA VAL A 327 -8.19 14.02 -34.93
C VAL A 327 -7.19 14.33 -36.05
N SER A 328 -7.50 15.33 -36.89
CA SER A 328 -6.64 15.68 -38.01
C SER A 328 -5.22 16.10 -37.60
N PRO A 329 -5.01 17.00 -36.62
CA PRO A 329 -3.66 17.33 -36.15
C PRO A 329 -2.89 16.14 -35.59
N LEU A 330 -3.57 15.26 -34.82
CA LEU A 330 -2.89 14.10 -34.21
C LEU A 330 -2.61 13.01 -35.26
N ASP A 331 -3.48 12.84 -36.25
CA ASP A 331 -3.22 11.89 -37.33
C ASP A 331 -2.13 12.36 -38.28
N SER A 332 -1.95 13.67 -38.48
CA SER A 332 -0.85 14.20 -39.28
C SER A 332 0.55 13.83 -38.75
N MET A 333 0.65 13.38 -37.48
CA MET A 333 1.87 12.87 -36.88
C MET A 333 2.13 11.39 -37.20
N THR A 334 1.18 10.69 -37.83
CA THR A 334 1.27 9.27 -38.14
C THR A 334 2.43 9.00 -39.09
N THR A 335 3.37 8.16 -38.66
CA THR A 335 4.53 7.70 -39.46
C THR A 335 4.29 6.35 -40.10
N ASP A 336 3.43 5.52 -39.50
CA ASP A 336 3.03 4.21 -39.98
C ASP A 336 1.61 4.27 -40.55
N PRO A 337 1.41 4.12 -41.86
CA PRO A 337 0.09 4.13 -42.48
C PRO A 337 -0.86 3.03 -41.95
N GLY A 338 -0.30 1.96 -41.37
CA GLY A 338 -1.06 0.88 -40.75
C GLY A 338 -1.65 1.23 -39.38
N ASN A 339 -1.26 2.37 -38.78
CA ASN A 339 -1.70 2.79 -37.45
C ASN A 339 -2.15 4.27 -37.44
N PRO A 340 -3.19 4.64 -38.24
CA PRO A 340 -3.73 5.98 -38.23
C PRO A 340 -4.38 6.32 -36.87
N PHE A 341 -4.46 7.60 -36.53
CA PHE A 341 -5.22 8.07 -35.38
C PHE A 341 -6.64 8.46 -35.84
N THR A 342 -7.61 7.67 -35.39
CA THR A 342 -8.96 7.71 -35.93
C THR A 342 -9.96 8.39 -34.99
N ARG A 343 -11.17 8.60 -35.52
CA ARG A 343 -12.30 9.08 -34.72
C ARG A 343 -12.75 8.06 -33.67
N GLU A 344 -12.60 6.76 -33.95
CA GLU A 344 -12.85 5.64 -33.03
C GLU A 344 -11.92 5.68 -31.82
N ASP A 345 -10.65 6.00 -32.03
CA ASP A 345 -9.69 6.18 -30.95
C ASP A 345 -10.11 7.31 -29.99
N VAL A 346 -10.58 8.41 -30.57
CA VAL A 346 -11.10 9.52 -29.77
C VAL A 346 -12.34 9.08 -29.00
N LEU A 347 -13.33 8.43 -29.62
CA LEU A 347 -14.54 7.96 -28.93
C LEU A 347 -14.21 7.03 -27.77
N SER A 348 -13.29 6.09 -27.98
CA SER A 348 -12.81 5.17 -26.94
C SER A 348 -12.12 5.95 -25.80
N ALA A 349 -11.28 6.93 -26.11
CA ALA A 349 -10.61 7.74 -25.09
C ALA A 349 -11.61 8.58 -24.27
N LEU A 350 -12.71 9.00 -24.88
CA LEU A 350 -13.75 9.79 -24.21
C LEU A 350 -14.61 8.97 -23.22
N GLU A 351 -14.50 7.64 -23.16
CA GLU A 351 -15.13 6.81 -22.12
C GLU A 351 -14.60 7.16 -20.71
N MET A 352 -13.41 7.75 -20.63
CA MET A 352 -12.85 8.26 -19.38
C MET A 352 -13.54 9.51 -18.84
N TYR A 353 -14.49 10.08 -19.55
CA TYR A 353 -15.36 11.14 -19.04
C TYR A 353 -16.37 10.58 -18.03
N ASN A 354 -15.84 10.20 -16.87
CA ASN A 354 -16.58 9.51 -15.81
C ASN A 354 -16.15 9.99 -14.43
N ASP A 355 -17.08 10.06 -13.48
CA ASP A 355 -16.82 10.50 -12.10
C ASP A 355 -15.82 9.63 -11.35
N ASN A 356 -15.65 8.38 -11.74
CA ASN A 356 -14.70 7.46 -11.14
C ASN A 356 -13.22 7.81 -11.44
N TYR A 357 -12.94 8.61 -12.47
CA TYR A 357 -11.58 8.89 -12.96
C TYR A 357 -11.08 10.32 -12.68
N ILE A 358 -11.85 11.14 -11.96
CA ILE A 358 -11.50 12.55 -11.67
C ILE A 358 -10.18 12.72 -10.90
N THR A 359 -9.69 11.69 -10.21
CA THR A 359 -8.46 11.71 -9.42
C THR A 359 -7.30 10.98 -10.11
N PHE A 360 -7.08 11.21 -11.38
CA PHE A 360 -6.00 10.58 -12.12
C PHE A 360 -4.64 11.16 -11.68
N PRO A 361 -3.68 10.31 -11.21
CA PRO A 361 -2.40 10.80 -10.67
C PRO A 361 -1.50 11.41 -11.74
N ILE A 362 -0.82 12.51 -11.43
CA ILE A 362 0.13 13.20 -12.35
C ILE A 362 1.22 12.26 -12.87
N ASP A 363 1.76 11.37 -12.02
CA ASP A 363 2.78 10.40 -12.44
C ASP A 363 2.25 9.41 -13.49
N SER A 364 0.99 9.00 -13.35
CA SER A 364 0.35 8.14 -14.33
C SER A 364 0.08 8.88 -15.64
N ILE A 365 -0.32 10.15 -15.57
CA ILE A 365 -0.49 11.00 -16.74
C ILE A 365 0.84 11.13 -17.48
N SER A 366 1.90 11.56 -16.80
CA SER A 366 3.21 11.75 -17.42
C SER A 366 3.77 10.47 -18.05
N ARG A 367 3.59 9.32 -17.39
CA ARG A 367 4.03 8.02 -17.92
C ARG A 367 3.25 7.58 -19.16
N LEU A 368 1.94 7.81 -19.20
CA LEU A 368 1.07 7.38 -20.30
C LEU A 368 1.17 8.30 -21.51
N THR A 369 1.40 9.59 -21.29
CA THR A 369 1.41 10.60 -22.38
C THR A 369 2.81 11.02 -22.80
N ASP A 370 3.83 10.59 -22.05
CA ASP A 370 5.22 11.07 -22.16
C ASP A 370 5.35 12.61 -22.02
N ILE A 371 4.32 13.26 -21.50
CA ILE A 371 4.30 14.71 -21.25
C ILE A 371 4.65 14.95 -19.78
N TYR A 372 5.75 15.65 -19.53
CA TYR A 372 6.16 16.01 -18.19
C TYR A 372 5.25 17.09 -17.58
N ILE A 373 4.70 16.79 -16.39
CA ILE A 373 3.92 17.75 -15.61
C ILE A 373 4.65 18.04 -14.30
N GLU A 374 5.02 19.30 -14.10
CA GLU A 374 5.64 19.74 -12.85
C GLU A 374 4.63 19.65 -11.69
N LYS A 375 5.00 18.90 -10.64
CA LYS A 375 4.14 18.75 -9.47
C LYS A 375 4.21 20.00 -8.58
N ASN A 376 3.05 20.52 -8.22
CA ASN A 376 2.96 21.52 -7.16
C ASN A 376 3.38 20.89 -5.83
N LYS A 377 4.39 21.45 -5.18
CA LYS A 377 4.86 20.99 -3.88
C LYS A 377 3.88 21.34 -2.78
N ARG A 378 3.74 20.44 -1.80
CA ARG A 378 2.84 20.62 -0.65
C ARG A 378 3.10 21.89 0.18
N ASN A 379 4.30 22.48 0.06
CA ASN A 379 4.69 23.71 0.75
C ASN A 379 4.34 24.98 -0.03
N HIS A 380 3.62 24.88 -1.13
CA HIS A 380 3.24 25.99 -2.03
C HIS A 380 4.42 26.82 -2.58
N ARG A 381 5.66 26.34 -2.44
CA ARG A 381 6.86 27.00 -2.98
C ARG A 381 7.14 26.51 -4.39
N ARG A 382 7.53 27.44 -5.28
CA ARG A 382 8.04 27.09 -6.60
C ARG A 382 9.30 26.23 -6.47
N GLN A 383 9.50 25.27 -7.37
CA GLN A 383 10.62 24.33 -7.31
C GLN A 383 11.99 25.04 -7.24
N ALA A 384 12.17 26.09 -8.02
CA ALA A 384 13.40 26.91 -8.01
C ALA A 384 13.68 27.49 -6.62
N LEU A 385 12.67 28.08 -5.96
CA LEU A 385 12.81 28.63 -4.62
C LEU A 385 13.10 27.54 -3.57
N HIS A 386 12.44 26.39 -3.69
CA HIS A 386 12.67 25.26 -2.78
C HIS A 386 14.10 24.73 -2.89
N LEU A 387 14.60 24.54 -4.13
CA LEU A 387 15.97 24.10 -4.36
C LEU A 387 16.98 25.11 -3.86
N ARG A 388 16.72 26.41 -4.07
CA ARG A 388 17.59 27.48 -3.55
C ARG A 388 17.67 27.46 -2.03
N LEU A 389 16.54 27.34 -1.33
CA LEU A 389 16.50 27.25 0.13
C LEU A 389 17.15 25.96 0.65
N ALA A 390 16.95 24.81 -0.04
CA ALA A 390 17.58 23.56 0.34
C ALA A 390 19.10 23.63 0.20
N ARG A 391 19.61 24.28 -0.88
CA ARG A 391 21.05 24.50 -1.08
C ARG A 391 21.63 25.45 -0.03
N ALA A 392 20.92 26.53 0.30
CA ALA A 392 21.35 27.47 1.34
C ALA A 392 21.42 26.80 2.72
N ASN A 393 20.39 26.06 3.12
CA ASN A 393 20.41 25.30 4.37
C ASN A 393 21.56 24.29 4.43
N LYS A 394 21.84 23.63 3.30
CA LYS A 394 22.92 22.65 3.21
C LYS A 394 24.29 23.29 3.30
N ALA A 395 24.46 24.49 2.73
CA ALA A 395 25.70 25.27 2.85
C ALA A 395 25.94 25.65 4.33
N ILE A 396 24.92 26.15 5.02
CA ILE A 396 24.99 26.50 6.44
C ILE A 396 25.37 25.27 7.31
N LEU A 397 24.68 24.13 7.13
CA LEU A 397 24.98 22.90 7.87
C LEU A 397 26.38 22.36 7.60
N LYS A 398 26.93 22.66 6.40
CA LYS A 398 28.30 22.29 6.06
C LYS A 398 29.33 23.22 6.75
N GLU A 399 29.03 24.52 6.82
CA GLU A 399 29.85 25.50 7.56
C GLU A 399 29.90 25.19 9.04
N GLU A 400 28.76 24.78 9.61
CA GLU A 400 28.64 24.37 11.03
C GLU A 400 29.25 22.97 11.31
N GLY A 401 29.76 22.26 10.28
CA GLY A 401 30.36 20.94 10.44
C GLY A 401 29.38 19.78 10.68
N GLU A 402 28.07 20.05 10.60
CA GLU A 402 27.03 19.05 10.82
C GLU A 402 26.78 18.11 9.63
N LEU A 403 27.26 18.49 8.44
CA LEU A 403 27.18 17.65 7.23
C LEU A 403 28.55 17.23 6.74
N LYS A 404 28.74 15.94 6.56
CA LYS A 404 29.89 15.39 5.85
C LYS A 404 29.91 15.90 4.40
N SER A 405 31.12 16.15 3.86
CA SER A 405 31.31 16.57 2.46
C SER A 405 30.61 15.64 1.48
N GLU A 406 29.93 16.21 0.50
CA GLU A 406 29.25 15.45 -0.55
C GLU A 406 30.22 14.93 -1.58
N GLY A 407 29.88 13.75 -2.09
CA GLY A 407 30.57 13.10 -3.18
C GLY A 407 31.26 11.81 -2.76
N ARG A 408 31.63 11.02 -3.75
CA ARG A 408 32.48 9.85 -3.53
C ARG A 408 33.82 10.33 -2.95
N PRO A 409 34.31 9.76 -1.84
CA PRO A 409 35.62 10.17 -1.28
C PRO A 409 36.68 10.24 -2.38
N SER A 410 37.40 11.36 -2.42
CA SER A 410 38.47 11.53 -3.39
C SER A 410 39.57 10.51 -3.11
N LYS A 411 40.05 9.86 -4.15
CA LYS A 411 41.21 8.94 -4.04
C LYS A 411 42.55 9.67 -4.09
N ALA A 412 42.53 10.99 -4.07
CA ALA A 412 43.78 11.80 -4.17
C ALA A 412 44.73 11.56 -3.01
N GLU A 413 44.20 11.37 -1.80
CA GLU A 413 45.01 11.12 -0.61
C GLU A 413 45.60 9.71 -0.59
N ASP A 414 44.82 8.71 -1.01
CA ASP A 414 45.27 7.33 -1.13
C ASP A 414 46.41 7.24 -2.15
N VAL A 415 46.31 7.91 -3.31
CA VAL A 415 47.32 7.96 -4.34
C VAL A 415 48.58 8.69 -3.85
N ARG A 416 48.46 9.82 -3.14
CA ARG A 416 49.60 10.54 -2.56
C ARG A 416 50.33 9.72 -1.52
N ARG A 417 49.58 9.04 -0.62
CA ARG A 417 50.16 8.18 0.42
C ARG A 417 50.91 6.99 -0.19
N TRP A 418 50.34 6.36 -1.19
CA TRP A 418 50.99 5.27 -1.93
C TRP A 418 52.29 5.75 -2.63
N ARG A 419 52.26 6.90 -3.32
CA ARG A 419 53.42 7.48 -3.99
C ARG A 419 54.53 7.87 -3.00
N ALA A 420 54.18 8.31 -1.80
CA ALA A 420 55.14 8.60 -0.75
C ALA A 420 55.84 7.33 -0.19
N MET A 421 55.10 6.20 -0.16
CA MET A 421 55.67 4.92 0.25
C MET A 421 56.48 4.24 -0.84
N TYR A 422 56.14 4.48 -2.10
CA TYR A 422 56.79 3.87 -3.28
C TYR A 422 57.23 4.95 -4.28
N PRO A 423 58.33 5.68 -3.99
CA PRO A 423 58.80 6.79 -4.81
C PRO A 423 59.08 6.44 -6.29
N ASP A 424 59.61 5.21 -6.49
CA ASP A 424 59.99 4.68 -7.82
C ASP A 424 58.85 3.89 -8.50
N GLY A 425 57.69 3.80 -7.84
CA GLY A 425 56.57 3.04 -8.33
C GLY A 425 55.85 3.74 -9.51
N THR A 426 55.28 2.94 -10.41
CA THR A 426 54.60 3.45 -11.59
C THR A 426 53.12 3.69 -11.33
N VAL A 427 52.49 4.50 -12.21
CA VAL A 427 51.04 4.73 -12.20
C VAL A 427 50.23 3.41 -12.29
N LYS A 428 50.76 2.43 -13.02
CA LYS A 428 50.12 1.11 -13.17
C LYS A 428 50.20 0.31 -11.90
N ASP A 429 51.30 0.34 -11.19
CA ASP A 429 51.46 -0.35 -9.92
C ASP A 429 50.54 0.24 -8.84
N CYS A 430 50.49 1.57 -8.76
CA CYS A 430 49.57 2.28 -7.89
C CYS A 430 48.10 1.93 -8.19
N ALA A 431 47.72 1.80 -9.46
CA ALA A 431 46.37 1.45 -9.86
C ALA A 431 46.02 0.01 -9.45
N ALA A 432 46.96 -0.91 -9.55
CA ALA A 432 46.78 -2.31 -9.15
C ALA A 432 46.67 -2.42 -7.65
N ASP A 433 47.57 -1.84 -6.88
CA ASP A 433 47.63 -1.93 -5.41
C ASP A 433 46.41 -1.29 -4.74
N LEU A 434 45.95 -0.12 -5.24
CA LEU A 434 44.78 0.56 -4.71
C LEU A 434 43.44 0.06 -5.30
N SER A 435 43.49 -0.90 -6.24
CA SER A 435 42.31 -1.43 -6.94
C SER A 435 41.45 -0.32 -7.58
N ILE A 436 42.12 0.64 -8.21
CA ILE A 436 41.46 1.77 -8.92
C ILE A 436 41.92 1.87 -10.37
N SER A 437 41.14 2.56 -11.20
CA SER A 437 41.52 2.69 -12.61
C SER A 437 42.78 3.55 -12.80
N VAL A 438 43.63 3.16 -13.73
CA VAL A 438 44.82 3.94 -14.17
C VAL A 438 44.47 5.42 -14.46
N ARG A 439 43.29 5.68 -15.05
CA ARG A 439 42.79 7.04 -15.31
C ARG A 439 42.52 7.82 -14.00
N THR A 440 42.08 7.14 -12.95
CA THR A 440 41.88 7.76 -11.64
C THR A 440 43.23 8.12 -11.00
N VAL A 441 44.22 7.23 -11.10
CA VAL A 441 45.58 7.51 -10.62
C VAL A 441 46.19 8.71 -11.36
N TYR A 442 46.15 8.73 -12.69
CA TYR A 442 46.65 9.85 -13.48
C TYR A 442 46.04 11.21 -13.10
N ARG A 443 44.75 11.24 -12.79
CA ARG A 443 44.08 12.47 -12.36
C ARG A 443 44.68 13.06 -11.10
N HIS A 444 45.22 12.24 -10.21
CA HIS A 444 45.74 12.63 -8.90
C HIS A 444 47.28 12.53 -8.81
N TRP A 445 47.91 12.01 -9.82
CA TRP A 445 49.35 11.75 -9.83
C TRP A 445 50.22 13.01 -9.75
N ASN A 446 49.83 14.07 -10.46
CA ASN A 446 50.57 15.33 -10.57
C ASN A 446 49.93 16.51 -9.81
N GLN A 447 48.98 16.25 -8.95
CA GLN A 447 48.42 17.30 -8.09
C GLN A 447 49.37 17.60 -6.95
N ASP A 448 50.40 18.40 -7.25
CA ASP A 448 51.20 19.02 -6.20
C ASP A 448 50.37 20.06 -5.47
N SER A 449 50.47 20.00 -4.14
CA SER A 449 49.81 20.79 -3.15
C SER A 449 49.91 22.30 -3.41
N THR A 450 48.79 22.89 -3.87
CA THR A 450 48.49 24.30 -3.54
C THR A 450 47.02 24.35 -3.17
N PRO A 451 46.66 24.73 -1.93
CA PRO A 451 45.29 25.01 -1.59
C PRO A 451 44.87 26.23 -2.40
N ARG A 452 43.85 26.10 -3.25
CA ARG A 452 43.17 27.29 -3.77
C ARG A 452 42.36 27.90 -2.62
N ALA A 453 42.73 29.15 -2.29
CA ALA A 453 42.06 30.04 -1.37
C ALA A 453 40.60 30.27 -1.75
#